data_31a74b30a7169e4172be31946edb1723
#
_entry.id   31a74b30a7169e4172be31946edb1723
#
_cell.length_a   1.000
_cell.length_b   1.000
_cell.length_c   1.000
_cell.angle_alpha   90.00
_cell.angle_beta   90.00
_cell.angle_gamma   90.00
#
_symmetry.space_group_name_H-M   'P 1'
#
loop_
_entity.id
_entity.type
_entity.pdbx_description
1 polymer ?
#
loop_
_entity_poly.entity_id
_entity_poly.type
_entity_poly.pdbx_seq_one_letter_code
_entity_poly.pdbx_strand_id
1 'polypeptide(L)'
;MNKISLLFIVLFIQFGFAQKSSYSPYSYFGVGETNFSATADNKMMGGNTAYVDSVSVNLNVPASLSKLKFVNYSVGVNLKNNRYSTQDNNAKTTTASLNYLSVSIPTKRLGFNFGLKPNTSVGYLLESVDETTDPVSTNRYNGDGGIN
;
A
#
# COMPACT_ATOMS: atom_id res chain seq x y z
N MET A 1 -14.40 30.61 -16.77
CA MET A 1 -13.81 29.58 -15.89
C MET A 1 -13.18 30.28 -14.70
N ASN A 2 -13.64 29.99 -13.50
CA ASN A 2 -13.15 30.68 -12.30
C ASN A 2 -11.68 30.26 -12.05
N LYS A 3 -10.82 31.22 -11.73
CA LYS A 3 -9.38 30.97 -11.45
C LYS A 3 -9.17 29.88 -10.38
N ILE A 4 -10.12 29.77 -9.44
CA ILE A 4 -10.15 28.73 -8.40
C ILE A 4 -10.39 27.33 -9.01
N SER A 5 -11.27 27.21 -9.99
CA SER A 5 -11.53 25.92 -10.67
C SER A 5 -10.30 25.44 -11.45
N LEU A 6 -9.59 26.36 -12.08
CA LEU A 6 -8.32 26.05 -12.77
C LEU A 6 -7.25 25.57 -11.79
N LEU A 7 -7.14 26.20 -10.62
CA LEU A 7 -6.19 25.80 -9.57
C LEU A 7 -6.50 24.37 -9.06
N PHE A 8 -7.79 24.04 -8.88
CA PHE A 8 -8.19 22.68 -8.49
C PHE A 8 -7.84 21.63 -9.54
N ILE A 9 -8.06 21.94 -10.82
CA ILE A 9 -7.71 21.03 -11.92
C ILE A 9 -6.20 20.77 -11.96
N VAL A 10 -5.37 21.81 -11.84
CA VAL A 10 -3.91 21.67 -11.81
C VAL A 10 -3.43 20.87 -10.60
N LEU A 11 -4.07 21.05 -9.45
CA LEU A 11 -3.76 20.27 -8.25
C LEU A 11 -4.08 18.78 -8.43
N PHE A 12 -5.19 18.44 -9.10
CA PHE A 12 -5.58 17.06 -9.37
C PHE A 12 -4.65 16.34 -10.36
N ILE A 13 -4.07 17.04 -11.32
CA ILE A 13 -3.14 16.47 -12.30
C ILE A 13 -1.84 15.96 -11.63
N GLN A 14 -1.43 16.55 -10.52
CA GLN A 14 -0.23 16.15 -9.79
C GLN A 14 -0.37 14.79 -9.09
N PHE A 15 -1.60 14.31 -8.83
CA PHE A 15 -1.84 12.99 -8.24
C PHE A 15 -1.76 11.83 -9.23
N GLY A 16 -1.61 12.09 -10.52
CA GLY A 16 -1.58 11.07 -11.56
C GLY A 16 -0.26 10.29 -11.69
N PHE A 17 0.78 10.64 -10.94
CA PHE A 17 2.01 9.85 -10.90
C PHE A 17 1.77 8.63 -10.03
N ALA A 18 1.60 7.48 -10.66
CA ALA A 18 1.43 6.20 -9.99
C ALA A 18 2.60 5.96 -9.02
N GLN A 19 2.31 5.98 -7.74
CA GLN A 19 3.28 5.69 -6.70
C GLN A 19 3.56 4.19 -6.76
N LYS A 20 4.82 3.82 -6.97
CA LYS A 20 5.23 2.42 -6.87
C LYS A 20 4.95 1.94 -5.45
N SER A 21 4.07 0.97 -5.31
CA SER A 21 3.62 0.43 -4.03
C SER A 21 4.64 -0.49 -3.38
N SER A 22 5.56 -1.05 -4.17
CA SER A 22 6.68 -1.87 -3.72
C SER A 22 7.90 -1.65 -4.60
N TYR A 23 9.08 -1.92 -4.07
CA TYR A 23 10.32 -2.04 -4.83
C TYR A 23 11.13 -3.18 -4.22
N SER A 24 10.83 -4.38 -4.65
CA SER A 24 11.47 -5.59 -4.14
C SER A 24 11.71 -6.58 -5.28
N PRO A 25 12.94 -7.04 -5.49
CA PRO A 25 13.22 -8.07 -6.49
C PRO A 25 12.47 -9.38 -6.22
N TYR A 26 12.12 -9.63 -4.96
CA TYR A 26 11.35 -10.81 -4.57
C TYR A 26 9.88 -10.76 -5.00
N SER A 27 9.35 -9.57 -5.30
CA SER A 27 7.99 -9.41 -5.80
C SER A 27 7.79 -9.92 -7.23
N TYR A 28 8.86 -10.30 -7.92
CA TYR A 28 8.81 -10.95 -9.23
C TYR A 28 8.15 -12.34 -9.17
N PHE A 29 8.29 -13.03 -8.02
CA PHE A 29 7.76 -14.38 -7.87
C PHE A 29 6.34 -14.38 -7.33
N GLY A 30 5.45 -15.12 -7.97
CA GLY A 30 4.07 -15.31 -7.54
C GLY A 30 3.18 -14.06 -7.67
N VAL A 31 2.38 -13.81 -6.67
CA VAL A 31 1.39 -12.71 -6.62
C VAL A 31 1.97 -11.41 -6.04
N GLY A 32 3.28 -11.35 -5.84
CA GLY A 32 3.97 -10.22 -5.24
C GLY A 32 4.18 -10.34 -3.73
N GLU A 33 4.60 -9.23 -3.14
CA GLU A 33 4.86 -9.15 -1.70
C GLU A 33 3.56 -8.92 -0.93
N THR A 34 3.28 -9.76 0.06
CA THR A 34 2.08 -9.62 0.88
C THR A 34 2.17 -8.40 1.81
N ASN A 35 1.13 -7.60 1.82
CA ASN A 35 1.03 -6.46 2.72
C ASN A 35 0.29 -6.87 3.99
N PHE A 36 0.91 -6.60 5.14
CA PHE A 36 0.22 -6.70 6.41
C PHE A 36 -0.73 -5.49 6.57
N SER A 37 -1.94 -5.66 6.07
CA SER A 37 -2.95 -4.60 6.03
C SER A 37 -3.71 -4.56 7.34
N ALA A 38 -3.19 -3.81 8.30
CA ALA A 38 -3.86 -3.49 9.54
C ALA A 38 -3.85 -1.98 9.75
N THR A 39 -4.77 -1.48 10.57
CA THR A 39 -4.73 -0.08 11.00
C THR A 39 -3.46 0.21 11.76
N ALA A 40 -3.06 1.49 11.83
CA ALA A 40 -1.85 1.89 12.54
C ALA A 40 -1.88 1.43 14.00
N ASP A 41 -3.02 1.62 14.67
CA ASP A 41 -3.23 1.19 16.07
C ASP A 41 -3.04 -0.32 16.23
N ASN A 42 -3.59 -1.10 15.30
CA ASN A 42 -3.45 -2.55 15.33
C ASN A 42 -2.01 -3.01 15.08
N LYS A 43 -1.30 -2.33 14.17
CA LYS A 43 0.12 -2.60 13.94
C LYS A 43 0.98 -2.29 15.15
N MET A 44 0.72 -1.18 15.86
CA MET A 44 1.44 -0.82 17.09
C MET A 44 1.21 -1.85 18.21
N MET A 45 0.05 -2.50 18.22
CA MET A 45 -0.27 -3.58 19.16
C MET A 45 0.19 -4.97 18.67
N GLY A 46 1.11 -5.04 17.70
CA GLY A 46 1.62 -6.30 17.16
C GLY A 46 0.61 -7.08 16.33
N GLY A 47 -0.40 -6.42 15.77
CA GLY A 47 -1.44 -7.07 14.97
C GLY A 47 -2.51 -7.78 15.80
N ASN A 48 -2.68 -7.42 17.05
CA ASN A 48 -3.68 -8.02 17.94
C ASN A 48 -5.09 -7.83 17.40
N THR A 49 -5.76 -8.93 17.07
CA THR A 49 -7.12 -8.94 16.54
C THR A 49 -8.20 -8.99 17.62
N ALA A 50 -7.83 -9.33 18.86
CA ALA A 50 -8.77 -9.45 19.97
C ALA A 50 -9.18 -8.08 20.55
N TYR A 51 -8.36 -7.04 20.34
CA TYR A 51 -8.70 -5.70 20.83
C TYR A 51 -9.77 -5.04 19.97
N VAL A 52 -10.79 -4.56 20.61
CA VAL A 52 -11.93 -3.88 19.99
C VAL A 52 -12.21 -2.60 20.75
N ASP A 53 -12.14 -1.48 20.05
CA ASP A 53 -12.37 -0.15 20.59
C ASP A 53 -13.70 0.43 20.09
N SER A 54 -14.17 1.48 20.77
CA SER A 54 -15.37 2.23 20.39
C SER A 54 -15.10 3.37 19.41
N VAL A 55 -13.84 3.70 19.19
CA VAL A 55 -13.38 4.81 18.35
C VAL A 55 -12.57 4.31 17.14
N SER A 56 -11.69 3.35 17.36
CA SER A 56 -10.81 2.82 16.30
C SER A 56 -11.42 1.63 15.59
N VAL A 57 -11.20 1.55 14.28
CA VAL A 57 -11.66 0.44 13.44
C VAL A 57 -10.57 -0.63 13.36
N ASN A 58 -10.95 -1.87 13.60
CA ASN A 58 -10.10 -3.01 13.30
C ASN A 58 -10.56 -3.66 11.98
N LEU A 59 -9.82 -3.42 10.90
CA LEU A 59 -10.15 -3.90 9.55
C LEU A 59 -10.04 -5.43 9.39
N ASN A 60 -9.38 -6.09 10.32
CA ASN A 60 -9.19 -7.55 10.29
C ASN A 60 -10.30 -8.29 11.05
N VAL A 61 -11.09 -7.58 11.85
CA VAL A 61 -12.17 -8.16 12.68
C VAL A 61 -13.46 -7.41 12.41
N PRO A 62 -14.31 -7.87 11.50
CA PRO A 62 -15.60 -7.22 11.19
C PRO A 62 -16.51 -7.06 12.41
N ALA A 63 -16.43 -7.98 13.38
CA ALA A 63 -17.20 -7.88 14.63
C ALA A 63 -16.87 -6.63 15.45
N SER A 64 -15.69 -6.02 15.25
CA SER A 64 -15.29 -4.78 15.92
C SER A 64 -16.23 -3.61 15.59
N LEU A 65 -16.83 -3.62 14.42
CA LEU A 65 -17.77 -2.58 13.98
C LEU A 65 -19.00 -2.43 14.88
N SER A 66 -19.40 -3.51 15.55
CA SER A 66 -20.55 -3.50 16.46
C SER A 66 -20.32 -2.66 17.71
N LYS A 67 -19.07 -2.41 18.09
CA LYS A 67 -18.71 -1.58 19.26
C LYS A 67 -18.43 -0.12 18.93
N LEU A 68 -18.30 0.21 17.65
CA LEU A 68 -18.12 1.59 17.22
C LEU A 68 -19.29 2.45 17.62
N LYS A 69 -19.01 3.64 18.17
CA LYS A 69 -20.03 4.64 18.55
C LYS A 69 -20.19 5.75 17.52
N PHE A 70 -19.17 6.00 16.74
CA PHE A 70 -19.12 7.11 15.78
C PHE A 70 -18.78 6.61 14.37
N VAL A 71 -19.23 7.38 13.38
CA VAL A 71 -18.74 7.19 12.00
C VAL A 71 -17.25 7.47 11.98
N ASN A 72 -16.49 6.53 11.46
CA ASN A 72 -15.04 6.61 11.42
C ASN A 72 -14.54 6.67 9.97
N TYR A 73 -13.73 7.69 9.68
CA TYR A 73 -13.00 7.83 8.44
C TYR A 73 -11.51 7.58 8.73
N SER A 74 -10.95 6.55 8.17
CA SER A 74 -9.56 6.21 8.42
C SER A 74 -8.77 6.04 7.14
N VAL A 75 -7.58 6.64 7.10
CA VAL A 75 -6.63 6.56 6.00
C VAL A 75 -5.29 6.15 6.59
N GLY A 76 -4.66 5.17 5.99
CA GLY A 76 -3.34 4.72 6.37
C GLY A 76 -2.36 4.80 5.22
N VAL A 77 -1.19 5.36 5.48
CA VAL A 77 -0.05 5.38 4.56
C VAL A 77 1.06 4.53 5.16
N ASN A 78 1.70 3.73 4.34
CA ASN A 78 2.83 2.91 4.73
C ASN A 78 4.10 3.44 4.08
N LEU A 79 5.12 3.68 4.90
CA LEU A 79 6.47 4.02 4.46
C LEU A 79 7.37 2.82 4.74
N LYS A 80 7.95 2.24 3.68
CA LYS A 80 8.82 1.07 3.79
C LYS A 80 10.22 1.43 3.33
N ASN A 81 11.18 1.27 4.23
CA ASN A 81 12.60 1.44 3.92
C ASN A 81 13.25 0.07 3.87
N ASN A 82 13.63 -0.36 2.68
CA ASN A 82 14.35 -1.61 2.49
C ASN A 82 15.83 -1.34 2.26
N ARG A 83 16.66 -2.15 2.89
CA ARG A 83 18.09 -2.20 2.64
C ARG A 83 18.46 -3.58 2.15
N TYR A 84 18.96 -3.63 0.94
CA TYR A 84 19.47 -4.85 0.33
C TYR A 84 20.98 -4.80 0.42
N SER A 85 21.60 -5.84 0.95
CA SER A 85 23.05 -5.95 1.08
C SER A 85 23.50 -7.27 0.48
N THR A 86 24.47 -7.20 -0.43
CA THR A 86 25.19 -8.33 -0.99
C THR A 86 26.66 -8.17 -0.59
N GLN A 87 27.51 -9.17 -0.84
CA GLN A 87 28.93 -9.08 -0.49
C GLN A 87 29.62 -7.86 -1.11
N ASP A 88 29.23 -7.48 -2.34
CA ASP A 88 29.87 -6.41 -3.10
C ASP A 88 29.05 -5.14 -3.25
N ASN A 89 27.72 -5.19 -2.97
CA ASN A 89 26.81 -4.08 -3.23
C ASN A 89 25.79 -3.86 -2.13
N ASN A 90 25.47 -2.58 -1.89
CA ASN A 90 24.41 -2.15 -0.98
C ASN A 90 23.42 -1.24 -1.70
N ALA A 91 22.14 -1.57 -1.63
CA ALA A 91 21.07 -0.75 -2.15
C ALA A 91 20.07 -0.38 -1.07
N LYS A 92 19.60 0.87 -1.08
CA LYS A 92 18.52 1.34 -0.21
C LYS A 92 17.36 1.78 -1.08
N THR A 93 16.16 1.36 -0.70
CA THR A 93 14.94 1.75 -1.41
C THR A 93 13.90 2.20 -0.40
N THR A 94 13.30 3.35 -0.67
CA THR A 94 12.17 3.88 0.10
C THR A 94 10.93 3.87 -0.77
N THR A 95 9.88 3.24 -0.30
CA THR A 95 8.57 3.22 -0.96
C THR A 95 7.51 3.79 -0.03
N ALA A 96 6.60 4.55 -0.62
CA ALA A 96 5.41 5.08 0.05
C ALA A 96 4.18 4.50 -0.65
N SER A 97 3.29 3.89 0.12
CA SER A 97 2.08 3.29 -0.44
C SER A 97 0.87 3.58 0.43
N LEU A 98 -0.30 3.67 -0.21
CA LEU A 98 -1.57 3.67 0.50
C LEU A 98 -1.76 2.29 1.14
N ASN A 99 -1.95 2.25 2.46
CA ASN A 99 -2.15 1.00 3.19
C ASN A 99 -3.64 0.63 3.31
N TYR A 100 -4.47 1.62 3.57
CA TYR A 100 -5.92 1.47 3.58
C TYR A 100 -6.62 2.82 3.49
N LEU A 101 -7.83 2.78 2.95
CA LEU A 101 -8.82 3.85 3.03
C LEU A 101 -10.11 3.20 3.46
N SER A 102 -10.74 3.67 4.54
CA SER A 102 -11.91 3.03 5.10
C SER A 102 -12.88 4.04 5.69
N VAL A 103 -14.16 3.79 5.46
CA VAL A 103 -15.29 4.49 6.06
C VAL A 103 -16.15 3.49 6.79
N SER A 104 -16.30 3.64 8.08
CA SER A 104 -17.08 2.76 8.94
C SER A 104 -18.28 3.47 9.53
N ILE A 105 -19.44 2.91 9.34
CA ILE A 105 -20.72 3.48 9.76
C ILE A 105 -21.38 2.51 10.76
N PRO A 106 -21.35 2.83 12.07
CA PRO A 106 -22.05 2.04 13.05
C PRO A 106 -23.56 2.31 12.99
N THR A 107 -24.34 1.27 13.14
CA THR A 107 -25.78 1.36 13.37
C THR A 107 -26.14 0.60 14.65
N LYS A 108 -27.38 0.72 15.11
CA LYS A 108 -27.79 0.10 16.38
C LYS A 108 -27.62 -1.42 16.45
N ARG A 109 -27.66 -2.11 15.31
CA ARG A 109 -27.59 -3.57 15.24
C ARG A 109 -26.50 -4.09 14.31
N LEU A 110 -26.05 -3.28 13.35
CA LEU A 110 -25.11 -3.66 12.31
C LEU A 110 -24.03 -2.57 12.18
N GLY A 111 -22.84 -2.95 11.80
CA GLY A 111 -21.79 -2.03 11.38
C GLY A 111 -21.46 -2.26 9.92
N PHE A 112 -21.36 -1.19 9.15
CA PHE A 112 -20.94 -1.24 7.75
C PHE A 112 -19.54 -0.65 7.62
N ASN A 113 -18.71 -1.29 6.82
CA ASN A 113 -17.39 -0.77 6.46
C ASN A 113 -17.23 -0.84 4.94
N PHE A 114 -16.84 0.29 4.38
CA PHE A 114 -16.50 0.40 2.96
C PHE A 114 -15.07 0.92 2.87
N GLY A 115 -14.23 0.28 2.04
CA GLY A 115 -12.86 0.73 1.95
C GLY A 115 -12.06 0.00 0.89
N LEU A 116 -10.84 0.50 0.70
CA LEU A 116 -9.81 -0.09 -0.14
C LEU A 116 -8.65 -0.52 0.75
N LYS A 117 -8.17 -1.73 0.52
CA LYS A 117 -7.09 -2.34 1.28
C LYS A 117 -6.25 -3.20 0.33
N PRO A 118 -5.07 -2.74 -0.10
CA PRO A 118 -4.21 -3.55 -0.93
C PRO A 118 -3.73 -4.79 -0.18
N ASN A 119 -3.88 -5.95 -0.78
CA ASN A 119 -3.49 -7.24 -0.23
C ASN A 119 -2.05 -7.59 -0.57
N THR A 120 -1.68 -7.38 -1.82
CA THR A 120 -0.31 -7.61 -2.29
C THR A 120 0.18 -6.42 -3.08
N SER A 121 1.50 -6.29 -3.18
CA SER A 121 2.15 -5.29 -4.02
C SER A 121 3.26 -5.91 -4.84
N VAL A 122 3.30 -5.53 -6.11
CA VAL A 122 4.35 -5.90 -7.06
C VAL A 122 5.10 -4.63 -7.43
N GLY A 123 6.40 -4.69 -7.41
CA GLY A 123 7.26 -3.61 -7.88
C GLY A 123 8.69 -4.12 -8.00
N TYR A 124 9.12 -4.43 -9.22
CA TYR A 124 10.47 -4.88 -9.48
C TYR A 124 11.05 -4.22 -10.73
N LEU A 125 12.35 -4.14 -10.74
CA LEU A 125 13.15 -3.78 -11.90
C LEU A 125 14.31 -4.78 -11.96
N LEU A 126 14.31 -5.62 -12.98
CA LEU A 126 15.37 -6.57 -13.23
C LEU A 126 16.06 -6.20 -14.54
N GLU A 127 17.38 -6.22 -14.54
CA GLU A 127 18.19 -6.00 -15.71
C GLU A 127 19.04 -7.25 -15.93
N SER A 128 18.99 -7.77 -17.15
CA SER A 128 19.85 -8.86 -17.61
C SER A 128 20.70 -8.36 -18.77
N VAL A 129 21.99 -8.43 -18.59
CA VAL A 129 22.95 -8.10 -19.65
C VAL A 129 23.36 -9.39 -20.33
N ASP A 130 23.15 -9.47 -21.63
CA ASP A 130 23.63 -10.59 -22.46
C ASP A 130 24.90 -10.15 -23.17
N GLU A 131 26.03 -10.61 -22.64
CA GLU A 131 27.36 -10.32 -23.16
C GLU A 131 27.72 -11.20 -24.37
N THR A 132 26.88 -12.20 -24.68
CA THR A 132 27.16 -13.15 -25.79
C THR A 132 26.71 -12.59 -27.13
N THR A 133 25.93 -11.51 -27.14
CA THR A 133 25.40 -10.86 -28.35
C THR A 133 26.29 -9.66 -28.74
N ASP A 134 26.61 -9.51 -30.00
CA ASP A 134 27.29 -8.33 -30.54
C ASP A 134 26.34 -7.54 -31.46
N PRO A 135 25.87 -6.33 -31.07
CA PRO A 135 26.22 -5.57 -29.87
C PRO A 135 25.57 -6.15 -28.58
N VAL A 136 26.26 -5.95 -27.45
CA VAL A 136 25.77 -6.35 -26.11
C VAL A 136 24.33 -5.86 -25.89
N SER A 137 23.43 -6.78 -25.57
CA SER A 137 22.04 -6.46 -25.35
C SER A 137 21.70 -6.41 -23.85
N THR A 138 20.93 -5.39 -23.45
CA THR A 138 20.44 -5.26 -22.09
C THR A 138 18.92 -5.41 -22.09
N ASN A 139 18.44 -6.46 -21.45
CA ASN A 139 17.02 -6.70 -21.26
C ASN A 139 16.59 -6.13 -19.90
N ARG A 140 15.56 -5.28 -19.90
CA ARG A 140 15.00 -4.68 -18.70
C ARG A 140 13.57 -5.17 -18.50
N TYR A 141 13.32 -5.78 -17.35
CA TYR A 141 12.01 -6.25 -16.93
C TYR A 141 11.49 -5.35 -15.80
N ASN A 142 10.36 -4.73 -16.02
CA ASN A 142 9.71 -3.85 -15.03
C ASN A 142 8.30 -4.38 -14.76
N GLY A 143 7.98 -4.57 -13.49
CA GLY A 143 6.66 -4.94 -13.03
C GLY A 143 6.16 -3.95 -12.00
N ASP A 144 4.87 -3.61 -12.10
CA ASP A 144 4.17 -2.77 -11.14
C ASP A 144 2.71 -3.23 -11.02
N GLY A 145 2.16 -3.24 -9.80
CA GLY A 145 0.79 -3.67 -9.56
C GLY A 145 0.57 -4.30 -8.19
N GLY A 146 -0.39 -5.22 -8.14
CA GLY A 146 -0.79 -5.94 -6.94
C GLY A 146 -2.26 -6.32 -6.96
N ILE A 147 -2.71 -7.02 -5.93
CA ILE A 147 -4.11 -7.42 -5.71
C ILE A 147 -4.69 -6.54 -4.59
N ASN A 148 -5.82 -5.90 -4.89
CA ASN A 148 -6.58 -5.05 -3.96
C ASN A 148 -7.86 -5.75 -3.52
#